data_5c29ecd7bd5e11847f9656c345cc12b8
#
_entry.id   5c29ecd7bd5e11847f9656c345cc12b8
#
_cell.length_a   1.000
_cell.length_b   1.000
_cell.length_c   1.000
_cell.angle_alpha   90.00
_cell.angle_beta   90.00
_cell.angle_gamma   90.00
#
_symmetry.space_group_name_H-M   'P 1'
#
loop_
_entity.id
_entity.type
_entity.pdbx_description
1 polymer ?
#
loop_
_entity_poly.entity_id
_entity_poly.type
_entity_poly.pdbx_seq_one_letter_code
_entity_poly.pdbx_strand_id
1 'polypeptide(L)'
;MACDPGLDVEEVADRVAAMTPGYSPVAISHIVNTALPFALVHGRVGVTLADITEAKLEFETGEKDPSTTYTDAERRRVAFHEAGHATVAYFLGEGRQLDVLSIVKRRDSLGMLAHSDAEERFTRTSDEYQVLVQIAMGGNAAEALWFGRVSSGPAGDLVTATKVAAHMVGVFGFGESFVSMAADDESGPLSAGLVGKVLGDSQMRAEVDALLKDAYAKARAVLDEHREVVEALAAALVDRGELLGNEIIEVIERAAPSNSGKAVGNAALDVLLGEDASLGEGTVSRTTGEDAVP
;
A
#
# COMPACT_ATOMS: atom_id res chain seq x y z
N MET A 1 27.43 5.22 -9.04
CA MET A 1 27.02 4.15 -8.10
C MET A 1 27.21 2.82 -8.82
N ALA A 2 27.85 1.82 -8.24
CA ALA A 2 27.93 0.51 -8.87
C ALA A 2 26.62 -0.23 -8.57
N CYS A 3 25.81 -0.47 -9.60
CA CYS A 3 24.68 -1.41 -9.52
C CYS A 3 25.22 -2.84 -9.67
N ASP A 4 24.48 -3.82 -9.18
CA ASP A 4 24.78 -5.23 -9.42
C ASP A 4 24.87 -5.44 -10.95
N PRO A 5 25.89 -6.16 -11.48
CA PRO A 5 26.10 -6.34 -12.92
C PRO A 5 24.92 -7.00 -13.67
N GLY A 6 23.96 -7.58 -12.96
CA GLY A 6 22.76 -8.19 -13.52
C GLY A 6 21.52 -7.28 -13.49
N LEU A 7 21.64 -6.04 -12.98
CA LEU A 7 20.50 -5.14 -12.86
C LEU A 7 20.43 -4.18 -14.05
N ASP A 8 19.25 -4.07 -14.66
CA ASP A 8 18.95 -2.99 -15.59
C ASP A 8 18.75 -1.69 -14.80
N VAL A 9 19.62 -0.72 -15.06
CA VAL A 9 19.59 0.58 -14.33
C VAL A 9 18.31 1.36 -14.62
N GLU A 10 17.74 1.25 -15.82
CA GLU A 10 16.48 1.93 -16.19
C GLU A 10 15.32 1.30 -15.44
N GLU A 11 15.23 -0.02 -15.37
CA GLU A 11 14.20 -0.72 -14.59
C GLU A 11 14.27 -0.34 -13.10
N VAL A 12 15.46 -0.26 -12.52
CA VAL A 12 15.63 0.17 -11.12
C VAL A 12 15.20 1.62 -10.94
N ALA A 13 15.54 2.50 -11.88
CA ALA A 13 15.17 3.92 -11.81
C ALA A 13 13.64 4.09 -11.87
N ASP A 14 12.97 3.37 -12.75
CA ASP A 14 11.51 3.39 -12.85
C ASP A 14 10.84 2.87 -11.57
N ARG A 15 11.37 1.78 -11.00
CA ARG A 15 10.87 1.23 -9.73
C ARG A 15 11.09 2.20 -8.56
N VAL A 16 12.25 2.85 -8.49
CA VAL A 16 12.52 3.87 -7.46
C VAL A 16 11.57 5.06 -7.64
N ALA A 17 11.34 5.52 -8.86
CA ALA A 17 10.40 6.61 -9.15
C ALA A 17 8.97 6.25 -8.71
N ALA A 18 8.51 5.03 -9.01
CA ALA A 18 7.20 4.52 -8.58
C ALA A 18 7.07 4.42 -7.05
N MET A 19 8.16 4.12 -6.35
CA MET A 19 8.18 4.00 -4.89
C MET A 19 8.31 5.33 -4.15
N THR A 20 8.67 6.42 -4.83
CA THR A 20 8.97 7.73 -4.23
C THR A 20 8.16 8.90 -4.83
N PRO A 21 6.84 8.76 -5.05
CA PRO A 21 6.03 9.84 -5.59
C PRO A 21 6.04 11.05 -4.64
N GLY A 22 6.27 12.24 -5.20
CA GLY A 22 6.30 13.48 -4.42
C GLY A 22 7.56 13.69 -3.57
N TYR A 23 8.55 12.82 -3.63
CA TYR A 23 9.81 12.99 -2.91
C TYR A 23 10.67 14.06 -3.58
N SER A 24 11.38 14.84 -2.75
CA SER A 24 12.39 15.76 -3.28
C SER A 24 13.60 14.99 -3.84
N PRO A 25 14.32 15.55 -4.83
CA PRO A 25 15.56 14.96 -5.33
C PRO A 25 16.59 14.67 -4.23
N VAL A 26 16.61 15.48 -3.18
CA VAL A 26 17.49 15.28 -2.02
C VAL A 26 17.09 14.02 -1.23
N ALA A 27 15.80 13.80 -1.00
CA ALA A 27 15.30 12.62 -0.33
C ALA A 27 15.63 11.34 -1.12
N ILE A 28 15.39 11.34 -2.44
CA ILE A 28 15.74 10.22 -3.33
C ILE A 28 17.24 9.95 -3.30
N SER A 29 18.06 10.99 -3.40
CA SER A 29 19.52 10.86 -3.31
C SER A 29 19.96 10.30 -1.95
N HIS A 30 19.32 10.70 -0.87
CA HIS A 30 19.61 10.17 0.46
C HIS A 30 19.30 8.67 0.53
N ILE A 31 18.13 8.24 0.10
CA ILE A 31 17.72 6.82 0.07
C ILE A 31 18.71 5.99 -0.74
N VAL A 32 19.03 6.42 -1.97
CA VAL A 32 19.95 5.70 -2.86
C VAL A 32 21.37 5.61 -2.26
N ASN A 33 21.85 6.65 -1.59
CA ASN A 33 23.14 6.63 -0.92
C ASN A 33 23.14 5.75 0.34
N THR A 34 22.02 5.71 1.08
CA THR A 34 21.85 4.85 2.27
C THR A 34 21.76 3.36 1.88
N ALA A 35 21.34 3.03 0.67
CA ALA A 35 21.32 1.65 0.19
C ALA A 35 22.71 1.01 0.02
N LEU A 36 23.77 1.81 -0.19
CA LEU A 36 25.11 1.29 -0.37
C LEU A 36 25.68 0.59 0.89
N PRO A 37 25.60 1.14 2.09
CA PRO A 37 25.92 0.43 3.32
C PRO A 37 25.25 -0.93 3.47
N PHE A 38 23.96 -1.06 3.11
CA PHE A 38 23.25 -2.34 3.16
C PHE A 38 23.88 -3.37 2.22
N ALA A 39 24.18 -3.00 0.98
CA ALA A 39 24.89 -3.90 0.05
C ALA A 39 26.23 -4.36 0.61
N LEU A 40 27.02 -3.44 1.17
CA LEU A 40 28.35 -3.74 1.73
C LEU A 40 28.29 -4.68 2.95
N VAL A 41 27.33 -4.48 3.84
CA VAL A 41 27.10 -5.38 5.00
C VAL A 41 26.81 -6.81 4.55
N HIS A 42 26.13 -6.99 3.41
CA HIS A 42 25.85 -8.28 2.81
C HIS A 42 26.98 -8.79 1.89
N GLY A 43 28.17 -8.15 1.91
CA GLY A 43 29.34 -8.56 1.13
C GLY A 43 29.18 -8.32 -0.39
N ARG A 44 28.27 -7.48 -0.81
CA ARG A 44 28.02 -7.11 -2.22
C ARG A 44 28.66 -5.77 -2.57
N VAL A 45 29.13 -5.66 -3.81
CA VAL A 45 29.72 -4.42 -4.34
C VAL A 45 28.66 -3.54 -5.00
N GLY A 46 27.56 -4.14 -5.47
CA GLY A 46 26.47 -3.46 -6.15
C GLY A 46 25.22 -3.39 -5.29
N VAL A 47 24.46 -2.30 -5.42
CA VAL A 47 23.18 -2.07 -4.76
C VAL A 47 22.08 -2.80 -5.52
N THR A 48 21.19 -3.46 -4.79
CA THR A 48 19.98 -4.12 -5.32
C THR A 48 18.73 -3.28 -5.03
N LEU A 49 17.60 -3.62 -5.66
CA LEU A 49 16.32 -2.99 -5.36
C LEU A 49 15.92 -3.22 -3.88
N ALA A 50 16.23 -4.40 -3.33
CA ALA A 50 15.97 -4.70 -1.93
C ALA A 50 16.71 -3.76 -0.97
N ASP A 51 17.98 -3.39 -1.29
CA ASP A 51 18.74 -2.43 -0.48
C ASP A 51 18.13 -1.02 -0.54
N ILE A 52 17.63 -0.62 -1.71
CA ILE A 52 16.96 0.67 -1.88
C ILE A 52 15.62 0.68 -1.13
N THR A 53 14.87 -0.42 -1.19
CA THR A 53 13.61 -0.57 -0.44
C THR A 53 13.87 -0.48 1.07
N GLU A 54 14.89 -1.16 1.58
CA GLU A 54 15.27 -1.08 2.99
C GLU A 54 15.69 0.34 3.38
N ALA A 55 16.50 1.01 2.55
CA ALA A 55 16.89 2.40 2.78
C ALA A 55 15.70 3.38 2.77
N LYS A 56 14.72 3.15 1.90
CA LYS A 56 13.46 3.91 1.89
C LYS A 56 12.68 3.70 3.18
N LEU A 57 12.53 2.46 3.62
CA LEU A 57 11.85 2.13 4.88
C LEU A 57 12.54 2.78 6.07
N GLU A 58 13.88 2.75 6.12
CA GLU A 58 14.64 3.42 7.17
C GLU A 58 14.43 4.94 7.14
N PHE A 59 14.37 5.54 5.96
CA PHE A 59 14.08 6.96 5.79
C PHE A 59 12.69 7.34 6.31
N GLU A 60 11.67 6.51 6.06
CA GLU A 60 10.27 6.77 6.42
C GLU A 60 9.95 6.44 7.89
N THR A 61 10.51 5.35 8.41
CA THR A 61 10.11 4.74 9.71
C THR A 61 11.23 4.68 10.73
N GLY A 62 12.45 5.12 10.36
CA GLY A 62 13.64 5.06 11.18
C GLY A 62 14.34 3.70 11.13
N GLU A 63 15.52 3.66 11.74
CA GLU A 63 16.37 2.47 11.79
C GLU A 63 15.67 1.30 12.50
N LYS A 64 16.00 0.06 12.07
CA LYS A 64 15.61 -1.15 12.79
C LYS A 64 16.18 -1.09 14.20
N ASP A 65 15.34 -1.41 15.20
CA ASP A 65 15.73 -1.48 16.60
C ASP A 65 16.07 -2.93 16.99
N PRO A 66 17.33 -3.36 16.93
CA PRO A 66 17.72 -4.71 17.27
C PRO A 66 17.66 -5.00 18.78
N SER A 67 17.52 -3.97 19.60
CA SER A 67 17.52 -4.10 21.06
C SER A 67 16.16 -4.49 21.64
N THR A 68 15.09 -4.31 20.87
CA THR A 68 13.74 -4.64 21.32
C THR A 68 13.41 -6.09 21.02
N THR A 69 13.13 -6.84 22.07
CA THR A 69 12.63 -8.21 21.97
C THR A 69 11.15 -8.20 22.33
N TYR A 70 10.29 -8.54 21.37
CA TYR A 70 8.89 -8.81 21.67
C TYR A 70 8.75 -10.07 22.51
N THR A 71 7.76 -10.07 23.41
CA THR A 71 7.25 -11.36 23.92
C THR A 71 6.58 -12.13 22.77
N ASP A 72 6.52 -13.45 22.83
CA ASP A 72 5.86 -14.27 21.80
C ASP A 72 4.39 -13.83 21.58
N ALA A 73 3.72 -13.41 22.64
CA ALA A 73 2.34 -12.91 22.59
C ALA A 73 2.23 -11.59 21.84
N GLU A 74 3.16 -10.64 22.06
CA GLU A 74 3.22 -9.37 21.34
C GLU A 74 3.59 -9.59 19.88
N ARG A 75 4.63 -10.41 19.62
CA ARG A 75 5.05 -10.75 18.27
C ARG A 75 3.90 -11.32 17.44
N ARG A 76 3.15 -12.24 18.02
CA ARG A 76 1.97 -12.81 17.38
C ARG A 76 0.88 -11.76 17.16
N ARG A 77 0.63 -10.87 18.12
CA ARG A 77 -0.39 -9.81 18.00
C ARG A 77 -0.04 -8.85 16.88
N VAL A 78 1.21 -8.36 16.81
CA VAL A 78 1.69 -7.48 15.75
C VAL A 78 1.59 -8.19 14.40
N ALA A 79 1.94 -9.48 14.31
CA ALA A 79 1.84 -10.24 13.07
C ALA A 79 0.39 -10.33 12.53
N PHE A 80 -0.60 -10.59 13.40
CA PHE A 80 -2.01 -10.59 13.00
C PHE A 80 -2.50 -9.17 12.63
N HIS A 81 -2.02 -8.15 13.31
CA HIS A 81 -2.32 -6.76 13.04
C HIS A 81 -1.88 -6.39 11.61
N GLU A 82 -0.60 -6.60 11.28
CA GLU A 82 -0.06 -6.30 9.96
C GLU A 82 -0.67 -7.19 8.86
N ALA A 83 -0.89 -8.48 9.15
CA ALA A 83 -1.61 -9.38 8.24
C ALA A 83 -3.03 -8.88 7.94
N GLY A 84 -3.69 -8.25 8.92
CA GLY A 84 -5.00 -7.62 8.75
C GLY A 84 -4.95 -6.48 7.72
N HIS A 85 -4.00 -5.58 7.84
CA HIS A 85 -3.79 -4.50 6.87
C HIS A 85 -3.54 -5.06 5.46
N ALA A 86 -2.63 -6.03 5.34
CA ALA A 86 -2.24 -6.62 4.05
C ALA A 86 -3.41 -7.35 3.38
N THR A 87 -4.22 -8.09 4.14
CA THR A 87 -5.40 -8.79 3.62
C THR A 87 -6.43 -7.79 3.10
N VAL A 88 -6.76 -6.75 3.86
CA VAL A 88 -7.69 -5.71 3.40
C VAL A 88 -7.15 -4.99 2.16
N ALA A 89 -5.86 -4.65 2.14
CA ALA A 89 -5.23 -4.00 0.99
C ALA A 89 -5.27 -4.87 -0.26
N TYR A 90 -5.06 -6.18 -0.13
CA TYR A 90 -5.10 -7.11 -1.26
C TYR A 90 -6.50 -7.27 -1.84
N PHE A 91 -7.52 -7.48 -1.01
CA PHE A 91 -8.87 -7.78 -1.49
C PHE A 91 -9.72 -6.55 -1.85
N LEU A 92 -9.45 -5.39 -1.25
CA LEU A 92 -10.21 -4.16 -1.51
C LEU A 92 -9.40 -3.11 -2.28
N GLY A 93 -8.06 -3.19 -2.25
CA GLY A 93 -7.16 -2.21 -2.84
C GLY A 93 -6.89 -2.46 -4.31
N GLU A 94 -7.88 -2.34 -5.19
CA GLU A 94 -7.67 -2.48 -6.63
C GLU A 94 -6.58 -1.53 -7.13
N GLY A 95 -5.59 -2.08 -7.87
CA GLY A 95 -4.45 -1.32 -8.39
C GLY A 95 -3.42 -0.92 -7.34
N ARG A 96 -3.43 -1.53 -6.15
CA ARG A 96 -2.38 -1.33 -5.14
C ARG A 96 -1.35 -2.44 -5.15
N GLN A 97 -0.10 -2.07 -4.94
CA GLN A 97 1.01 -3.00 -4.71
C GLN A 97 1.29 -3.09 -3.22
N LEU A 98 1.58 -4.31 -2.75
CA LEU A 98 2.07 -4.56 -1.40
C LEU A 98 3.59 -4.63 -1.48
N ASP A 99 4.27 -3.61 -0.95
CA ASP A 99 5.71 -3.47 -1.10
C ASP A 99 6.46 -4.20 0.02
N VAL A 100 6.03 -3.99 1.26
CA VAL A 100 6.65 -4.60 2.45
C VAL A 100 5.60 -4.88 3.51
N LEU A 101 5.69 -6.05 4.12
CA LEU A 101 4.92 -6.44 5.30
C LEU A 101 5.90 -6.90 6.38
N SER A 102 5.97 -6.18 7.51
CA SER A 102 7.03 -6.36 8.49
C SER A 102 6.51 -6.27 9.92
N ILE A 103 7.06 -7.12 10.80
CA ILE A 103 6.91 -7.00 12.26
C ILE A 103 8.25 -6.68 12.93
N VAL A 104 9.23 -6.26 12.15
CA VAL A 104 10.50 -5.78 12.68
C VAL A 104 10.29 -4.39 13.25
N LYS A 105 10.53 -4.25 14.56
CA LYS A 105 10.41 -2.95 15.21
C LYS A 105 11.42 -1.96 14.61
N ARG A 106 10.91 -0.80 14.28
CA ARG A 106 11.70 0.38 13.91
C ARG A 106 11.48 1.48 14.95
N ARG A 107 12.21 2.59 14.85
CA ARG A 107 12.12 3.70 15.81
C ARG A 107 10.67 4.12 16.09
N ASP A 108 9.88 4.27 15.03
CA ASP A 108 8.56 4.90 15.08
C ASP A 108 7.40 3.92 14.83
N SER A 109 7.68 2.61 14.61
CA SER A 109 6.65 1.60 14.39
C SER A 109 7.00 0.24 15.02
N LEU A 110 5.96 -0.48 15.47
CA LEU A 110 6.07 -1.85 15.96
C LEU A 110 6.06 -2.86 14.82
N GLY A 111 5.36 -2.58 13.76
CA GLY A 111 5.27 -3.29 12.50
C GLY A 111 4.82 -2.33 11.43
N MET A 112 4.67 -2.78 10.19
CA MET A 112 4.18 -1.95 9.10
C MET A 112 3.74 -2.76 7.90
N LEU A 113 2.73 -2.25 7.22
CA LEU A 113 2.44 -2.50 5.82
C LEU A 113 2.86 -1.28 5.00
N ALA A 114 3.85 -1.41 4.13
CA ALA A 114 4.09 -0.45 3.06
C ALA A 114 3.36 -0.91 1.80
N HIS A 115 2.58 -0.03 1.22
CA HIS A 115 1.85 -0.27 -0.02
C HIS A 115 1.79 0.99 -0.86
N SER A 116 1.79 0.85 -2.18
CA SER A 116 1.78 1.95 -3.14
C SER A 116 0.71 1.74 -4.21
N ASP A 117 0.46 2.75 -5.04
CA ASP A 117 -0.32 2.56 -6.26
C ASP A 117 0.57 1.90 -7.32
N ALA A 118 0.02 0.97 -8.11
CA ALA A 118 0.74 0.31 -9.20
C ALA A 118 1.11 1.28 -10.33
N GLU A 119 0.33 2.35 -10.48
CA GLU A 119 0.55 3.43 -11.44
C GLU A 119 0.53 4.77 -10.72
N GLU A 120 1.24 5.77 -11.24
CA GLU A 120 1.21 7.13 -10.69
C GLU A 120 -0.19 7.74 -10.82
N ARG A 121 -0.76 8.18 -9.70
CA ARG A 121 -2.10 8.77 -9.64
C ARG A 121 -2.06 10.16 -9.04
N PHE A 122 -2.64 11.12 -9.75
CA PHE A 122 -2.73 12.52 -9.32
C PHE A 122 -4.08 12.85 -8.65
N THR A 123 -5.09 12.02 -8.86
CA THR A 123 -6.43 12.19 -8.27
C THR A 123 -6.97 10.85 -7.78
N ARG A 124 -7.83 10.88 -6.76
CA ARG A 124 -8.54 9.70 -6.25
C ARG A 124 -10.02 10.01 -6.09
N THR A 125 -10.84 9.01 -6.34
CA THR A 125 -12.28 9.03 -6.09
C THR A 125 -12.59 8.86 -4.60
N SER A 126 -13.86 9.11 -4.22
CA SER A 126 -14.33 8.85 -2.86
C SER A 126 -14.15 7.39 -2.44
N ASP A 127 -14.39 6.45 -3.36
CA ASP A 127 -14.30 5.03 -3.09
C ASP A 127 -12.84 4.59 -2.84
N GLU A 128 -11.90 5.13 -3.62
CA GLU A 128 -10.47 4.89 -3.39
C GLU A 128 -9.99 5.43 -2.04
N TYR A 129 -10.49 6.59 -1.59
CA TYR A 129 -10.21 7.09 -0.24
C TYR A 129 -10.85 6.24 0.84
N GLN A 130 -12.08 5.73 0.64
CA GLN A 130 -12.71 4.79 1.56
C GLN A 130 -11.87 3.52 1.72
N VAL A 131 -11.30 2.98 0.64
CA VAL A 131 -10.40 1.82 0.69
C VAL A 131 -9.17 2.12 1.55
N LEU A 132 -8.57 3.31 1.47
CA LEU A 132 -7.46 3.67 2.34
C LEU A 132 -7.85 3.66 3.82
N VAL A 133 -9.05 4.14 4.15
CA VAL A 133 -9.59 4.08 5.52
C VAL A 133 -9.83 2.64 5.96
N GLN A 134 -10.36 1.78 5.08
CA GLN A 134 -10.58 0.36 5.34
C GLN A 134 -9.27 -0.38 5.60
N ILE A 135 -8.24 -0.12 4.79
CA ILE A 135 -6.90 -0.67 5.01
C ILE A 135 -6.37 -0.28 6.39
N ALA A 136 -6.46 1.02 6.74
CA ALA A 136 -6.02 1.50 8.05
C ALA A 136 -6.80 0.86 9.22
N MET A 137 -8.05 0.44 9.02
CA MET A 137 -8.84 -0.27 10.03
C MET A 137 -8.52 -1.77 10.12
N GLY A 138 -7.77 -2.32 9.18
CA GLY A 138 -7.46 -3.75 9.06
C GLY A 138 -6.81 -4.34 10.31
N GLY A 139 -5.79 -3.67 10.86
CA GLY A 139 -5.09 -4.12 12.06
C GLY A 139 -5.99 -4.17 13.28
N ASN A 140 -6.81 -3.12 13.49
CA ASN A 140 -7.77 -3.05 14.58
C ASN A 140 -8.81 -4.18 14.49
N ALA A 141 -9.34 -4.42 13.29
CA ALA A 141 -10.32 -5.48 13.03
C ALA A 141 -9.71 -6.88 13.24
N ALA A 142 -8.46 -7.10 12.82
CA ALA A 142 -7.74 -8.35 13.03
C ALA A 142 -7.53 -8.63 14.53
N GLU A 143 -7.06 -7.65 15.31
CA GLU A 143 -6.91 -7.83 16.76
C GLU A 143 -8.24 -8.19 17.44
N ALA A 144 -9.34 -7.52 17.05
CA ALA A 144 -10.66 -7.82 17.60
C ALA A 144 -11.14 -9.24 17.26
N LEU A 145 -10.89 -9.71 16.02
CA LEU A 145 -11.32 -11.03 15.54
C LEU A 145 -10.53 -12.19 16.19
N TRP A 146 -9.20 -12.06 16.30
CA TRP A 146 -8.34 -13.18 16.75
C TRP A 146 -8.04 -13.15 18.25
N PHE A 147 -8.08 -11.98 18.89
CA PHE A 147 -7.76 -11.85 20.32
C PHE A 147 -8.95 -11.41 21.18
N GLY A 148 -10.11 -11.09 20.58
CA GLY A 148 -11.31 -10.64 21.27
C GLY A 148 -11.18 -9.27 21.96
N ARG A 149 -10.03 -8.63 21.84
CA ARG A 149 -9.75 -7.29 22.38
C ARG A 149 -8.65 -6.60 21.57
N VAL A 150 -8.77 -5.29 21.42
CA VAL A 150 -7.81 -4.45 20.72
C VAL A 150 -6.79 -3.90 21.72
N SER A 151 -5.52 -3.83 21.32
CA SER A 151 -4.44 -3.20 22.09
C SER A 151 -4.37 -1.69 21.83
N SER A 152 -3.35 -1.03 22.35
CA SER A 152 -3.03 0.36 22.01
C SER A 152 -2.23 0.51 20.71
N GLY A 153 -1.79 -0.62 20.09
CA GLY A 153 -1.02 -0.63 18.84
C GLY A 153 -1.69 0.14 17.70
N PRO A 154 -2.99 -0.06 17.43
CA PRO A 154 -3.72 0.62 16.35
C PRO A 154 -3.90 2.14 16.50
N ALA A 155 -3.30 2.78 17.49
CA ALA A 155 -3.47 4.22 17.71
C ALA A 155 -2.99 5.06 16.51
N GLY A 156 -1.89 4.67 15.87
CA GLY A 156 -1.35 5.33 14.66
C GLY A 156 -2.28 5.20 13.46
N ASP A 157 -2.83 4.01 13.26
CA ASP A 157 -3.76 3.72 12.17
C ASP A 157 -5.06 4.49 12.33
N LEU A 158 -5.58 4.57 13.54
CA LEU A 158 -6.77 5.35 13.84
C LEU A 158 -6.56 6.84 13.59
N VAL A 159 -5.38 7.38 13.92
CA VAL A 159 -5.01 8.76 13.59
C VAL A 159 -4.98 8.95 12.08
N THR A 160 -4.37 8.04 11.33
CA THR A 160 -4.29 8.09 9.87
C THR A 160 -5.67 8.00 9.23
N ALA A 161 -6.48 7.02 9.63
CA ALA A 161 -7.85 6.84 9.17
C ALA A 161 -8.70 8.10 9.44
N THR A 162 -8.60 8.67 10.64
CA THR A 162 -9.32 9.89 11.02
C THR A 162 -8.92 11.08 10.15
N LYS A 163 -7.62 11.27 9.87
CA LYS A 163 -7.14 12.33 8.99
C LYS A 163 -7.70 12.19 7.59
N VAL A 164 -7.66 10.99 7.02
CA VAL A 164 -8.19 10.72 5.68
C VAL A 164 -9.69 11.00 5.63
N ALA A 165 -10.46 10.46 6.57
CA ALA A 165 -11.91 10.67 6.64
C ALA A 165 -12.28 12.16 6.86
N ALA A 166 -11.51 12.89 7.67
CA ALA A 166 -11.71 14.32 7.86
C ALA A 166 -11.45 15.13 6.57
N HIS A 167 -10.44 14.75 5.77
CA HIS A 167 -10.22 15.38 4.46
C HIS A 167 -11.35 15.04 3.48
N MET A 168 -11.85 13.81 3.47
CA MET A 168 -13.00 13.42 2.64
C MET A 168 -14.22 14.30 2.92
N VAL A 169 -14.57 14.48 4.19
CA VAL A 169 -15.75 15.26 4.60
C VAL A 169 -15.53 16.75 4.48
N GLY A 170 -14.40 17.26 4.99
CA GLY A 170 -14.21 18.69 5.18
C GLY A 170 -13.43 19.40 4.08
N VAL A 171 -12.86 18.68 3.09
CA VAL A 171 -12.04 19.28 2.00
C VAL A 171 -12.53 18.90 0.63
N PHE A 172 -12.71 17.58 0.39
CA PHE A 172 -12.95 17.05 -0.95
C PHE A 172 -14.43 17.07 -1.35
N GLY A 173 -15.34 17.42 -0.41
CA GLY A 173 -16.76 17.43 -0.66
C GLY A 173 -17.37 16.02 -0.86
N PHE A 174 -16.77 15.00 -0.22
CA PHE A 174 -17.26 13.62 -0.25
C PHE A 174 -18.22 13.29 0.90
N GLY A 175 -18.56 14.30 1.74
CA GLY A 175 -19.62 14.23 2.74
C GLY A 175 -20.94 14.78 2.24
N GLU A 176 -21.86 15.06 3.17
CA GLU A 176 -23.15 15.67 2.85
C GLU A 176 -23.04 17.15 2.45
N SER A 177 -21.96 17.84 2.87
CA SER A 177 -21.71 19.24 2.60
C SER A 177 -20.64 19.43 1.51
N PHE A 178 -20.86 20.40 0.62
CA PHE A 178 -19.84 20.86 -0.33
C PHE A 178 -19.00 22.02 0.22
N VAL A 179 -19.19 22.40 1.48
CA VAL A 179 -18.39 23.47 2.10
C VAL A 179 -17.00 22.92 2.46
N SER A 180 -15.95 23.53 1.90
CA SER A 180 -14.58 23.19 2.24
C SER A 180 -14.10 24.01 3.44
N MET A 181 -13.69 23.34 4.51
CA MET A 181 -13.07 23.96 5.69
C MET A 181 -11.66 24.50 5.42
N ALA A 182 -11.13 24.26 4.23
CA ALA A 182 -9.84 24.80 3.77
C ALA A 182 -9.98 26.15 3.06
N ALA A 183 -11.17 26.67 2.88
CA ALA A 183 -11.42 27.86 2.07
C ALA A 183 -10.73 29.14 2.60
N ASP A 184 -10.44 29.20 3.89
CA ASP A 184 -9.75 30.31 4.57
C ASP A 184 -8.31 29.96 5.02
N ASP A 185 -7.78 28.83 4.59
CA ASP A 185 -6.46 28.35 5.02
C ASP A 185 -5.39 28.63 3.98
N GLU A 186 -4.59 29.68 4.24
CA GLU A 186 -3.47 30.09 3.37
C GLU A 186 -2.34 29.04 3.32
N SER A 187 -2.31 28.09 4.29
CA SER A 187 -1.32 27.00 4.35
C SER A 187 -1.66 25.85 3.41
N GLY A 188 -2.80 25.92 2.73
CA GLY A 188 -3.26 24.93 1.77
C GLY A 188 -4.24 23.88 2.33
N PRO A 189 -4.87 23.11 1.43
CA PRO A 189 -6.01 22.27 1.77
C PRO A 189 -5.69 21.05 2.66
N LEU A 190 -4.41 20.77 2.92
CA LEU A 190 -3.96 19.65 3.75
C LEU A 190 -3.25 20.10 5.03
N SER A 191 -3.50 21.33 5.48
CA SER A 191 -2.87 21.87 6.67
C SER A 191 -3.23 21.10 7.95
N ALA A 192 -2.30 21.08 8.90
CA ALA A 192 -2.49 20.37 10.18
C ALA A 192 -3.67 20.90 11.02
N GLY A 193 -4.08 22.17 10.84
CA GLY A 193 -5.20 22.78 11.54
C GLY A 193 -6.58 22.32 11.05
N LEU A 194 -6.65 21.81 9.84
CA LEU A 194 -7.90 21.47 9.17
C LEU A 194 -8.66 20.33 9.86
N VAL A 195 -7.97 19.27 10.23
CA VAL A 195 -8.58 18.13 10.94
C VAL A 195 -9.25 18.61 12.23
N GLY A 196 -8.62 19.55 12.95
CA GLY A 196 -9.19 20.18 14.14
C GLY A 196 -10.47 20.97 13.85
N LYS A 197 -10.52 21.70 12.72
CA LYS A 197 -11.74 22.44 12.30
C LYS A 197 -12.88 21.47 11.99
N VAL A 198 -12.63 20.40 11.21
CA VAL A 198 -13.62 19.38 10.84
C VAL A 198 -14.14 18.65 12.08
N LEU A 199 -13.26 18.22 12.98
CA LEU A 199 -13.65 17.51 14.20
C LEU A 199 -14.29 18.42 15.24
N GLY A 200 -14.10 19.74 15.13
CA GLY A 200 -14.76 20.76 15.96
C GLY A 200 -16.22 20.99 15.55
N ASP A 201 -16.57 20.74 14.30
CA ASP A 201 -17.95 20.77 13.82
C ASP A 201 -18.67 19.46 14.17
N SER A 202 -19.83 19.56 14.79
CA SER A 202 -20.55 18.38 15.31
C SER A 202 -21.10 17.48 14.21
N GLN A 203 -21.56 18.07 13.09
CA GLN A 203 -22.10 17.32 11.96
C GLN A 203 -20.98 16.62 11.21
N MET A 204 -19.91 17.34 10.81
CA MET A 204 -18.78 16.75 10.11
C MET A 204 -18.09 15.67 10.95
N ARG A 205 -17.97 15.88 12.27
CA ARG A 205 -17.45 14.83 13.16
C ARG A 205 -18.31 13.58 13.17
N ALA A 206 -19.63 13.72 13.13
CA ALA A 206 -20.53 12.57 13.07
C ALA A 206 -20.39 11.81 11.73
N GLU A 207 -20.20 12.54 10.62
CA GLU A 207 -19.92 11.94 9.31
C GLU A 207 -18.58 11.20 9.29
N VAL A 208 -17.51 11.80 9.85
CA VAL A 208 -16.21 11.15 10.02
C VAL A 208 -16.34 9.85 10.83
N ASP A 209 -17.03 9.88 11.98
CA ASP A 209 -17.25 8.70 12.82
C ASP A 209 -18.05 7.60 12.08
N ALA A 210 -19.04 7.99 11.28
CA ALA A 210 -19.81 7.07 10.44
C ALA A 210 -18.93 6.38 9.38
N LEU A 211 -18.06 7.14 8.68
CA LEU A 211 -17.09 6.62 7.72
C LEU A 211 -16.12 5.61 8.37
N LEU A 212 -15.59 5.95 9.55
CA LEU A 212 -14.68 5.07 10.28
C LEU A 212 -15.35 3.76 10.71
N LYS A 213 -16.61 3.81 11.18
CA LYS A 213 -17.39 2.63 11.56
C LYS A 213 -17.72 1.75 10.37
N ASP A 214 -18.11 2.34 9.23
CA ASP A 214 -18.36 1.60 7.99
C ASP A 214 -17.09 0.92 7.49
N ALA A 215 -15.97 1.65 7.45
CA ALA A 215 -14.66 1.11 7.07
C ALA A 215 -14.23 -0.06 7.97
N TYR A 216 -14.40 0.07 9.29
CA TYR A 216 -14.13 -1.01 10.22
C TYR A 216 -15.01 -2.24 9.96
N ALA A 217 -16.31 -2.04 9.71
CA ALA A 217 -17.23 -3.14 9.43
C ALA A 217 -16.85 -3.88 8.14
N LYS A 218 -16.49 -3.15 7.07
CA LYS A 218 -16.03 -3.71 5.80
C LYS A 218 -14.70 -4.45 5.96
N ALA A 219 -13.71 -3.85 6.63
CA ALA A 219 -12.43 -4.50 6.92
C ALA A 219 -12.66 -5.81 7.69
N ARG A 220 -13.48 -5.78 8.74
CA ARG A 220 -13.83 -6.96 9.52
C ARG A 220 -14.49 -8.07 8.69
N ALA A 221 -15.41 -7.71 7.78
CA ALA A 221 -16.08 -8.68 6.91
C ALA A 221 -15.08 -9.38 5.98
N VAL A 222 -14.18 -8.62 5.35
CA VAL A 222 -13.11 -9.18 4.50
C VAL A 222 -12.20 -10.12 5.30
N LEU A 223 -11.78 -9.72 6.49
CA LEU A 223 -10.92 -10.56 7.33
C LEU A 223 -11.62 -11.83 7.82
N ASP A 224 -12.93 -11.77 8.08
CA ASP A 224 -13.73 -12.93 8.47
C ASP A 224 -13.94 -13.91 7.30
N GLU A 225 -14.07 -13.39 6.08
CA GLU A 225 -14.16 -14.19 4.85
C GLU A 225 -12.84 -14.85 4.47
N HIS A 226 -11.70 -14.19 4.74
CA HIS A 226 -10.36 -14.62 4.31
C HIS A 226 -9.44 -14.97 5.51
N ARG A 227 -10.00 -15.68 6.50
CA ARG A 227 -9.27 -16.04 7.73
C ARG A 227 -7.97 -16.79 7.48
N GLU A 228 -7.98 -17.74 6.54
CA GLU A 228 -6.81 -18.55 6.21
C GLU A 228 -5.67 -17.70 5.63
N VAL A 229 -5.98 -16.63 4.90
CA VAL A 229 -4.99 -15.71 4.38
C VAL A 229 -4.33 -14.92 5.51
N VAL A 230 -5.14 -14.38 6.43
CA VAL A 230 -4.62 -13.65 7.60
C VAL A 230 -3.72 -14.55 8.46
N GLU A 231 -4.15 -15.79 8.72
CA GLU A 231 -3.40 -16.74 9.51
C GLU A 231 -2.09 -17.15 8.84
N ALA A 232 -2.09 -17.36 7.52
CA ALA A 232 -0.90 -17.67 6.74
C ALA A 232 0.11 -16.53 6.72
N LEU A 233 -0.34 -15.29 6.50
CA LEU A 233 0.50 -14.09 6.55
C LEU A 233 1.09 -13.90 7.95
N ALA A 234 0.26 -14.00 8.99
CA ALA A 234 0.71 -13.87 10.37
C ALA A 234 1.74 -14.95 10.74
N ALA A 235 1.54 -16.20 10.31
CA ALA A 235 2.50 -17.28 10.52
C ALA A 235 3.84 -17.02 9.81
N ALA A 236 3.79 -16.57 8.55
CA ALA A 236 4.99 -16.20 7.77
C ALA A 236 5.75 -15.05 8.42
N LEU A 237 5.04 -14.03 8.94
CA LEU A 237 5.66 -12.91 9.67
C LEU A 237 6.30 -13.34 10.98
N VAL A 238 5.66 -14.23 11.75
CA VAL A 238 6.25 -14.77 12.98
C VAL A 238 7.53 -15.55 12.69
N ASP A 239 7.58 -16.29 11.58
CA ASP A 239 8.74 -17.05 11.16
C ASP A 239 9.88 -16.18 10.62
N ARG A 240 9.58 -15.33 9.63
CA ARG A 240 10.59 -14.56 8.86
C ARG A 240 10.84 -13.15 9.38
N GLY A 241 9.87 -12.56 10.08
CA GLY A 241 9.90 -11.16 10.54
C GLY A 241 9.44 -10.16 9.48
N GLU A 242 9.70 -10.41 8.20
CA GLU A 242 9.43 -9.49 7.10
C GLU A 242 9.16 -10.28 5.80
N LEU A 243 8.26 -9.76 4.96
CA LEU A 243 7.94 -10.26 3.62
C LEU A 243 8.00 -9.09 2.63
N LEU A 244 8.56 -9.31 1.45
CA LEU A 244 8.75 -8.28 0.43
C LEU A 244 7.98 -8.59 -0.85
N GLY A 245 7.25 -7.62 -1.38
CA GLY A 245 6.64 -7.65 -2.71
C GLY A 245 5.94 -8.98 -3.01
N ASN A 246 6.47 -9.71 -3.98
CA ASN A 246 5.91 -10.98 -4.44
C ASN A 246 5.79 -12.06 -3.35
N GLU A 247 6.65 -12.06 -2.31
CA GLU A 247 6.55 -13.04 -1.22
C GLU A 247 5.21 -12.90 -0.47
N ILE A 248 4.69 -11.65 -0.33
CA ILE A 248 3.39 -11.39 0.28
C ILE A 248 2.29 -12.02 -0.58
N ILE A 249 2.35 -11.78 -1.89
CA ILE A 249 1.37 -12.29 -2.86
C ILE A 249 1.38 -13.83 -2.88
N GLU A 250 2.55 -14.46 -2.93
CA GLU A 250 2.69 -15.92 -2.90
C GLU A 250 2.06 -16.56 -1.65
N VAL A 251 2.20 -15.91 -0.48
CA VAL A 251 1.57 -16.40 0.75
C VAL A 251 0.05 -16.28 0.65
N ILE A 252 -0.45 -15.16 0.15
CA ILE A 252 -1.89 -14.93 -0.01
C ILE A 252 -2.50 -15.93 -0.99
N GLU A 253 -1.94 -16.07 -2.19
CA GLU A 253 -2.47 -16.94 -3.26
C GLU A 253 -2.43 -18.42 -2.87
N ARG A 254 -1.42 -18.83 -2.11
CA ARG A 254 -1.33 -20.21 -1.60
C ARG A 254 -2.39 -20.53 -0.54
N ALA A 255 -2.77 -19.51 0.25
CA ALA A 255 -3.76 -19.64 1.32
C ALA A 255 -5.19 -19.40 0.85
N ALA A 256 -5.38 -18.59 -0.19
CA ALA A 256 -6.70 -18.28 -0.74
C ALA A 256 -7.33 -19.54 -1.36
N PRO A 257 -8.60 -19.85 -1.04
CA PRO A 257 -9.28 -20.97 -1.68
C PRO A 257 -9.40 -20.74 -3.19
N SER A 258 -9.19 -21.80 -3.99
CA SER A 258 -9.10 -21.81 -5.45
C SER A 258 -10.29 -21.20 -6.23
N ASN A 259 -11.24 -20.59 -5.56
CA ASN A 259 -12.47 -20.02 -6.11
C ASN A 259 -12.64 -18.50 -5.84
N SER A 260 -11.71 -17.84 -5.17
CA SER A 260 -11.72 -16.39 -5.01
C SER A 260 -11.03 -15.72 -6.21
N GLY A 261 -11.72 -15.72 -7.34
CA GLY A 261 -11.28 -15.04 -8.55
C GLY A 261 -11.22 -13.54 -8.36
N LYS A 262 -10.05 -13.04 -8.02
CA LYS A 262 -9.52 -11.73 -8.43
C LYS A 262 -8.00 -11.85 -8.34
N ALA A 263 -7.39 -12.25 -9.44
CA ALA A 263 -6.00 -11.90 -9.68
C ALA A 263 -5.95 -10.37 -9.70
N VAL A 264 -5.43 -9.76 -8.65
CA VAL A 264 -4.96 -8.38 -8.71
C VAL A 264 -3.82 -8.40 -9.71
N GLY A 265 -4.06 -7.79 -10.87
CA GLY A 265 -3.30 -8.03 -12.07
C GLY A 265 -1.82 -7.74 -11.93
N ASN A 266 -1.04 -8.75 -12.20
CA ASN A 266 0.25 -8.65 -12.87
C ASN A 266 0.04 -8.41 -14.39
N ALA A 267 -0.94 -7.60 -14.76
CA ALA A 267 -1.18 -7.25 -16.17
C ALA A 267 0.00 -6.48 -16.80
N ALA A 268 0.92 -5.97 -15.99
CA ALA A 268 2.14 -5.34 -16.50
C ALA A 268 3.26 -6.34 -16.83
N LEU A 269 3.24 -7.55 -16.27
CA LEU A 269 4.27 -8.56 -16.55
C LEU A 269 3.93 -9.41 -17.79
N ASP A 270 2.65 -9.66 -18.06
CA ASP A 270 2.21 -10.43 -19.24
C ASP A 270 2.35 -9.63 -20.54
N VAL A 271 2.40 -8.30 -20.47
CA VAL A 271 2.66 -7.43 -21.65
C VAL A 271 4.15 -7.40 -22.02
N LEU A 272 5.05 -7.68 -21.08
CA LEU A 272 6.50 -7.68 -21.32
C LEU A 272 7.07 -9.04 -21.72
N LEU A 273 6.30 -10.12 -21.61
CA LEU A 273 6.68 -11.47 -22.09
C LEU A 273 5.99 -11.81 -23.41
N GLY A 274 5.88 -10.82 -24.33
CA GLY A 274 5.27 -10.96 -25.63
C GLY A 274 5.60 -12.27 -26.32
N GLU A 275 4.63 -13.16 -26.42
CA GLU A 275 4.67 -14.27 -27.36
C GLU A 275 4.54 -13.75 -28.78
N ASP A 276 5.64 -13.82 -29.49
CA ASP A 276 5.70 -13.81 -30.93
C ASP A 276 4.87 -14.99 -31.47
N ALA A 277 3.73 -14.73 -32.08
CA ALA A 277 3.02 -15.75 -32.83
C ALA A 277 2.28 -15.18 -34.05
N SER A 278 2.88 -15.47 -35.19
CA SER A 278 2.26 -15.74 -36.51
C SER A 278 1.71 -14.55 -37.29
N LEU A 279 2.56 -14.17 -38.25
CA LEU A 279 2.18 -13.66 -39.53
C LEU A 279 1.28 -14.69 -40.26
N GLY A 280 0.01 -14.35 -40.44
CA GLY A 280 -0.94 -15.05 -41.29
C GLY A 280 -1.15 -14.25 -42.58
N GLU A 281 -0.69 -14.78 -43.68
CA GLU A 281 -0.94 -14.30 -45.05
C GLU A 281 -2.44 -14.23 -45.34
N GLY A 282 -2.89 -13.14 -45.95
CA GLY A 282 -4.27 -12.98 -46.38
C GLY A 282 -4.43 -11.97 -47.50
N THR A 283 -4.10 -12.41 -48.71
CA THR A 283 -4.64 -12.07 -50.05
C THR A 283 -5.28 -10.69 -50.27
N VAL A 284 -4.60 -9.97 -51.15
CA VAL A 284 -5.10 -8.81 -51.92
C VAL A 284 -6.22 -9.24 -52.86
N SER A 285 -7.38 -8.61 -52.79
CA SER A 285 -8.37 -8.58 -53.88
C SER A 285 -8.62 -7.10 -54.25
N ARG A 286 -8.18 -6.75 -55.45
CA ARG A 286 -8.55 -5.53 -56.17
C ARG A 286 -9.94 -5.70 -56.74
N THR A 287 -10.83 -4.73 -56.51
CA THR A 287 -11.92 -4.43 -57.46
C THR A 287 -12.00 -2.92 -57.67
N THR A 288 -11.88 -2.58 -58.92
CA THR A 288 -12.05 -1.29 -59.58
C THR A 288 -13.53 -0.95 -59.78
N GLY A 289 -13.86 0.33 -59.80
CA GLY A 289 -15.15 0.91 -60.25
C GLY A 289 -15.38 2.23 -59.54
N GLU A 290 -15.08 3.32 -60.05
CA GLU A 290 -15.61 4.30 -61.04
C GLU A 290 -16.98 4.88 -60.66
N ASP A 291 -17.02 6.23 -60.78
CA ASP A 291 -18.15 7.17 -60.98
C ASP A 291 -19.00 7.54 -59.75
N ALA A 292 -19.39 8.77 -59.55
CA ALA A 292 -19.40 10.09 -60.18
C ALA A 292 -19.93 11.10 -59.18
N VAL A 293 -19.48 12.36 -59.37
CA VAL A 293 -20.01 13.60 -58.75
C VAL A 293 -21.31 14.00 -59.52
N PRO A 294 -22.29 14.75 -58.96
CA PRO A 294 -22.10 16.16 -58.72
C PRO A 294 -22.23 16.63 -57.28
#